data_d24c6f8871b5be83dfd8da8e8c298a20
#
_entry.id   d24c6f8871b5be83dfd8da8e8c298a20
#
_cell.length_a   1.000
_cell.length_b   1.000
_cell.length_c   1.000
_cell.angle_alpha   90.00
_cell.angle_beta   90.00
_cell.angle_gamma   90.00
#
_symmetry.space_group_name_H-M   'P 1'
#
loop_
_entity.id
_entity.type
_entity.pdbx_description
1 polymer ?
#
loop_
_entity_poly.entity_id
_entity_poly.type
_entity_poly.pdbx_seq_one_letter_code
_entity_poly.pdbx_strand_id
1 'polypeptide(L)'
;SATLHMRAGPERWKAFARPGKRIKVGDRILFGHSGNACLLGTLNATVEAKGEGGEITLLFDLSGPALDEAIMTVGHIPLPPYIADKRPEDERDREDYQTIYAREQGAVAAPTAGLHFTPDLFAALDEAGIERHFVTLHVGAGTFLPVKADDTSEHRMHAEIGHVSSDTAERLNAIRKRGGRIVAVGTTSLRLLESATAEDGTIHPWSGSTDIFITPGYRFRGVDILMTNFHLPKSTLFMLVS
;
A
#
# COMPACT_ATOMS: atom_id res chain seq x y z
N SER A 1 11.39 15.34 7.08
CA SER A 1 11.13 13.91 6.81
C SER A 1 10.78 13.71 5.35
N ALA A 2 11.09 12.55 4.79
CA ALA A 2 10.66 12.10 3.47
C ALA A 2 10.13 10.67 3.58
N THR A 3 8.92 10.44 3.07
CA THR A 3 8.31 9.10 3.02
C THR A 3 8.50 8.54 1.62
N LEU A 4 9.38 7.55 1.47
CA LEU A 4 9.59 6.85 0.21
C LEU A 4 8.33 6.06 -0.13
N HIS A 5 7.87 6.12 -1.40
CA HIS A 5 6.65 5.43 -1.79
C HIS A 5 6.73 4.70 -3.13
N MET A 6 7.69 5.02 -3.98
CA MET A 6 7.85 4.35 -5.27
C MET A 6 9.31 4.36 -5.69
N ARG A 7 9.84 3.18 -6.02
CA ARG A 7 11.16 3.08 -6.63
C ARG A 7 11.06 3.51 -8.11
N ALA A 8 11.93 4.43 -8.53
CA ALA A 8 11.99 4.96 -9.89
C ALA A 8 13.26 4.54 -10.65
N GLY A 9 14.16 3.81 -9.97
CA GLY A 9 15.41 3.29 -10.53
C GLY A 9 16.28 2.67 -9.45
N PRO A 10 17.46 2.13 -9.81
CA PRO A 10 18.36 1.51 -8.84
C PRO A 10 18.78 2.44 -7.70
N GLU A 11 18.94 3.73 -7.98
CA GLU A 11 19.32 4.78 -7.04
C GLU A 11 18.24 5.86 -6.89
N ARG A 12 17.06 5.71 -7.54
CA ARG A 12 16.00 6.72 -7.57
C ARG A 12 14.76 6.27 -6.84
N TRP A 13 14.22 7.17 -6.01
CA TRP A 13 12.95 6.99 -5.33
C TRP A 13 12.08 8.24 -5.41
N LYS A 14 10.78 8.03 -5.59
CA LYS A 14 9.79 9.07 -5.32
C LYS A 14 9.42 9.06 -3.86
N ALA A 15 9.29 10.26 -3.29
CA ALA A 15 9.00 10.46 -1.88
C ALA A 15 8.08 11.66 -1.65
N PHE A 16 7.25 11.60 -0.62
CA PHE A 16 6.56 12.79 -0.09
C PHE A 16 7.42 13.43 1.00
N ALA A 17 7.80 14.69 0.78
CA ALA A 17 8.67 15.41 1.71
C ALA A 17 7.94 16.46 2.53
N ARG A 18 8.30 16.58 3.80
CA ARG A 18 7.83 17.65 4.70
C ARG A 18 9.04 18.36 5.33
N PRO A 19 9.12 19.69 5.24
CA PRO A 19 8.26 20.66 4.54
C PRO A 19 8.56 20.74 3.04
N GLY A 20 7.66 20.24 2.18
CA GLY A 20 7.88 20.17 0.72
C GLY A 20 8.06 21.54 0.03
N LYS A 21 7.45 22.62 0.59
CA LYS A 21 7.53 23.98 0.03
C LYS A 21 8.94 24.58 0.06
N ARG A 22 9.78 24.16 1.02
CA ARG A 22 11.14 24.69 1.20
C ARG A 22 12.20 23.96 0.38
N ILE A 23 11.91 22.76 -0.06
CA ILE A 23 12.82 21.90 -0.80
C ILE A 23 12.86 22.35 -2.27
N LYS A 24 14.06 22.46 -2.84
CA LYS A 24 14.31 22.84 -4.23
C LYS A 24 15.02 21.71 -4.97
N VAL A 25 14.88 21.68 -6.29
CA VAL A 25 15.68 20.80 -7.14
C VAL A 25 17.15 21.20 -6.99
N GLY A 26 18.02 20.20 -6.83
CA GLY A 26 19.44 20.35 -6.54
C GLY A 26 19.79 20.37 -5.06
N ASP A 27 18.83 20.48 -4.14
CA ASP A 27 19.12 20.39 -2.70
C ASP A 27 19.63 18.99 -2.34
N ARG A 28 20.68 18.97 -1.50
CA ARG A 28 21.15 17.72 -0.87
C ARG A 28 20.48 17.51 0.47
N ILE A 29 19.97 16.30 0.66
CA ILE A 29 19.29 15.88 1.88
C ILE A 29 20.13 14.78 2.53
N LEU A 30 20.47 14.99 3.80
CA LEU A 30 21.10 14.00 4.65
C LEU A 30 20.03 13.34 5.53
N PHE A 31 19.93 12.03 5.45
CA PHE A 31 19.08 11.20 6.31
C PHE A 31 19.95 10.51 7.37
N GLY A 32 19.42 10.37 8.59
CA GLY A 32 20.10 9.79 9.75
C GLY A 32 20.39 10.83 10.84
N HIS A 33 20.74 10.34 12.03
CA HIS A 33 21.06 11.22 13.16
C HIS A 33 22.54 11.55 13.20
N SER A 34 22.87 12.82 13.40
CA SER A 34 24.24 13.35 13.51
C SER A 34 25.00 12.90 14.77
N GLY A 35 24.48 11.94 15.53
CA GLY A 35 25.05 11.50 16.81
C GLY A 35 25.83 10.19 16.81
N ASN A 36 25.63 9.32 15.83
CA ASN A 36 26.39 8.06 15.70
C ASN A 36 27.28 8.11 14.46
N ALA A 37 28.54 8.35 14.68
CA ALA A 37 29.60 8.37 13.66
C ALA A 37 29.95 6.95 13.15
N CYS A 38 28.95 6.16 12.77
CA CYS A 38 29.19 4.97 12.00
C CYS A 38 28.96 5.31 10.53
N LEU A 39 29.90 5.00 9.64
CA LEU A 39 29.83 5.22 8.19
C LEU A 39 28.54 4.68 7.53
N LEU A 40 27.81 3.79 8.20
CA LEU A 40 26.53 3.22 7.81
C LEU A 40 25.31 3.99 8.36
N GLY A 41 25.50 5.03 9.16
CA GLY A 41 24.43 5.77 9.83
C GLY A 41 23.90 7.00 9.09
N THR A 42 24.40 7.31 7.88
CA THR A 42 23.95 8.45 7.10
C THR A 42 23.68 8.04 5.66
N LEU A 43 22.56 8.51 5.11
CA LEU A 43 22.18 8.30 3.73
C LEU A 43 21.95 9.65 3.06
N ASN A 44 22.61 9.89 1.93
CA ASN A 44 22.52 11.14 1.19
C ASN A 44 21.70 10.96 -0.08
N ALA A 45 20.92 11.99 -0.40
CA ALA A 45 20.24 12.08 -1.68
C ALA A 45 20.19 13.52 -2.17
N THR A 46 20.13 13.69 -3.50
CA THR A 46 19.89 14.95 -4.17
C THR A 46 18.43 14.97 -4.68
N VAL A 47 17.77 16.10 -4.55
CA VAL A 47 16.44 16.31 -5.12
C VAL A 47 16.57 16.51 -6.63
N GLU A 48 16.17 15.52 -7.42
CA GLU A 48 16.28 15.55 -8.90
C GLU A 48 15.08 16.24 -9.55
N ALA A 49 13.87 16.06 -8.97
CA ALA A 49 12.65 16.66 -9.49
C ALA A 49 11.62 16.92 -8.38
N LYS A 50 10.64 17.76 -8.69
CA LYS A 50 9.47 18.03 -7.83
C LYS A 50 8.21 17.74 -8.63
N GLY A 51 7.31 16.98 -8.00
CA GLY A 51 5.96 16.70 -8.48
C GLY A 51 4.89 17.48 -7.72
N GLU A 52 3.64 17.10 -7.94
CA GLU A 52 2.48 17.68 -7.26
C GLU A 52 2.32 17.13 -5.84
N GLY A 53 1.55 17.84 -5.00
CA GLY A 53 1.21 17.38 -3.65
C GLY A 53 2.40 17.26 -2.67
N GLY A 54 3.58 17.77 -3.01
CA GLY A 54 4.81 17.65 -2.22
C GLY A 54 5.63 16.41 -2.56
N GLU A 55 5.32 15.72 -3.67
CA GLU A 55 6.16 14.66 -4.21
C GLU A 55 7.51 15.23 -4.69
N ILE A 56 8.58 14.50 -4.43
CA ILE A 56 9.92 14.77 -4.94
C ILE A 56 10.54 13.48 -5.46
N THR A 57 11.46 13.60 -6.42
CA THR A 57 12.33 12.50 -6.83
C THR A 57 13.68 12.67 -6.16
N LEU A 58 14.10 11.65 -5.43
CA LEU A 58 15.38 11.57 -4.74
C LEU A 58 16.34 10.70 -5.55
N LEU A 59 17.52 11.23 -5.86
CA LEU A 59 18.67 10.51 -6.39
C LEU A 59 19.62 10.25 -5.23
N PHE A 60 19.77 9.02 -4.82
CA PHE A 60 20.65 8.61 -3.72
C PHE A 60 22.10 8.43 -4.21
N ASP A 61 23.06 8.62 -3.30
CA ASP A 61 24.48 8.37 -3.57
C ASP A 61 24.82 6.87 -3.59
N LEU A 62 23.88 6.00 -3.14
CA LEU A 62 23.93 4.54 -3.16
C LEU A 62 22.92 3.98 -4.16
N SER A 63 23.13 2.74 -4.61
CA SER A 63 22.23 2.07 -5.54
C SER A 63 22.03 0.58 -5.19
N GLY A 64 20.94 -0.02 -5.69
CA GLY A 64 20.67 -1.45 -5.54
C GLY A 64 20.64 -1.91 -4.08
N PRO A 65 21.17 -3.11 -3.77
CA PRO A 65 21.11 -3.70 -2.43
C PRO A 65 21.76 -2.84 -1.34
N ALA A 66 22.83 -2.10 -1.65
CA ALA A 66 23.49 -1.22 -0.70
C ALA A 66 22.58 -0.04 -0.29
N LEU A 67 21.80 0.48 -1.24
CA LEU A 67 20.78 1.50 -0.94
C LEU A 67 19.66 0.91 -0.07
N ASP A 68 19.21 -0.29 -0.37
CA ASP A 68 18.14 -0.95 0.38
C ASP A 68 18.55 -1.18 1.84
N GLU A 69 19.76 -1.65 2.07
CA GLU A 69 20.33 -1.84 3.42
C GLU A 69 20.46 -0.50 4.17
N ALA A 70 20.93 0.55 3.50
CA ALA A 70 21.04 1.88 4.10
C ALA A 70 19.65 2.47 4.44
N ILE A 71 18.64 2.29 3.58
CA ILE A 71 17.26 2.69 3.86
C ILE A 71 16.71 1.94 5.07
N MET A 72 16.95 0.64 5.17
CA MET A 72 16.51 -0.18 6.31
C MET A 72 17.18 0.24 7.62
N THR A 73 18.44 0.69 7.55
CA THR A 73 19.22 1.09 8.73
C THR A 73 18.82 2.49 9.23
N VAL A 74 18.62 3.44 8.32
CA VAL A 74 18.33 4.85 8.64
C VAL A 74 16.83 5.14 8.69
N GLY A 75 16.05 4.37 7.95
CA GLY A 75 14.62 4.59 7.76
C GLY A 75 13.77 4.05 8.92
N HIS A 76 12.60 4.65 9.00
CA HIS A 76 11.52 4.27 9.91
C HIS A 76 10.31 3.80 9.11
N ILE A 77 9.50 2.90 9.69
CA ILE A 77 8.25 2.49 9.08
C ILE A 77 7.26 3.67 9.12
N PRO A 78 6.65 4.02 7.98
CA PRO A 78 5.65 5.09 7.95
C PRO A 78 4.36 4.61 8.62
N LEU A 79 4.28 4.71 9.93
CA LEU A 79 3.06 4.41 10.67
C LEU A 79 1.95 5.39 10.28
N PRO A 80 0.68 4.93 10.21
CA PRO A 80 -0.46 5.79 10.02
C PRO A 80 -0.51 6.91 11.07
N PRO A 81 -0.99 8.13 10.72
CA PRO A 81 -1.05 9.26 11.64
C PRO A 81 -1.76 8.95 12.95
N TYR A 82 -2.84 8.16 12.92
CA TYR A 82 -3.60 7.80 14.12
C TYR A 82 -2.82 6.92 15.12
N ILE A 83 -1.71 6.29 14.69
CA ILE A 83 -0.77 5.57 15.54
C ILE A 83 0.40 6.49 15.92
N ALA A 84 1.03 7.11 14.91
CA ALA A 84 2.20 7.96 15.09
C ALA A 84 1.95 9.16 16.01
N ASP A 85 0.73 9.70 16.03
CA ASP A 85 0.34 10.81 16.91
C ASP A 85 0.15 10.39 18.39
N LYS A 86 0.05 9.08 18.68
CA LYS A 86 -0.19 8.57 20.02
C LYS A 86 1.08 8.08 20.74
N ARG A 87 2.04 7.60 19.98
CA ARG A 87 3.29 7.09 20.50
C ARG A 87 4.41 7.16 19.45
N PRO A 88 5.69 7.26 19.87
CA PRO A 88 6.80 7.07 18.96
C PRO A 88 6.83 5.64 18.39
N GLU A 89 7.51 5.46 17.26
CA GLU A 89 7.80 4.17 16.68
C GLU A 89 8.65 3.31 17.63
N ASP A 90 8.41 2.00 17.58
CA ASP A 90 9.09 0.98 18.38
C ASP A 90 9.60 -0.12 17.40
N GLU A 91 10.60 -0.89 17.81
CA GLU A 91 11.19 -1.95 16.96
C GLU A 91 10.18 -3.02 16.57
N ARG A 92 9.18 -3.28 17.42
CA ARG A 92 8.11 -4.24 17.16
C ARG A 92 7.18 -3.80 16.03
N ASP A 93 7.11 -2.51 15.72
CA ASP A 93 6.27 -2.02 14.63
C ASP A 93 6.64 -2.63 13.27
N ARG A 94 7.89 -3.06 13.11
CA ARG A 94 8.35 -3.75 11.89
C ARG A 94 7.66 -5.10 11.69
N GLU A 95 7.33 -5.79 12.77
CA GLU A 95 6.61 -7.05 12.75
C GLU A 95 5.09 -6.83 12.88
N ASP A 96 4.68 -6.00 13.85
CA ASP A 96 3.27 -5.78 14.18
C ASP A 96 2.50 -5.02 13.08
N TYR A 97 3.20 -4.13 12.34
CA TYR A 97 2.60 -3.41 11.21
C TYR A 97 2.92 -4.07 9.87
N GLN A 98 2.92 -5.40 9.83
CA GLN A 98 3.08 -6.19 8.60
C GLN A 98 2.26 -7.48 8.70
N THR A 99 1.68 -7.91 7.58
CA THR A 99 0.96 -9.19 7.53
C THR A 99 1.93 -10.36 7.50
N ILE A 100 1.54 -11.49 8.11
CA ILE A 100 2.33 -12.73 8.13
C ILE A 100 2.56 -13.33 6.72
N TYR A 101 1.83 -12.86 5.73
CA TYR A 101 1.89 -13.33 4.33
C TYR A 101 2.47 -12.30 3.36
N ALA A 102 3.05 -11.20 3.86
CA ALA A 102 3.74 -10.23 3.01
C ALA A 102 4.94 -10.88 2.31
N ARG A 103 5.04 -10.68 0.99
CA ARG A 103 6.14 -11.21 0.15
C ARG A 103 6.83 -10.14 -0.66
N GLU A 104 6.05 -9.30 -1.33
CA GLU A 104 6.55 -8.29 -2.25
C GLU A 104 6.76 -6.96 -1.51
N GLN A 105 7.96 -6.42 -1.63
CA GLN A 105 8.28 -5.11 -1.07
C GLN A 105 7.75 -3.99 -1.97
N GLY A 106 7.44 -2.81 -1.39
CA GLY A 106 7.09 -1.61 -2.17
C GLY A 106 5.78 -0.95 -1.78
N ALA A 107 5.03 -1.47 -0.81
CA ALA A 107 3.89 -0.77 -0.23
C ALA A 107 4.31 0.12 0.94
N VAL A 108 3.70 1.31 1.04
CA VAL A 108 3.90 2.25 2.17
C VAL A 108 2.99 1.91 3.34
N ALA A 109 1.80 1.39 3.07
CA ALA A 109 0.83 1.01 4.08
C ALA A 109 0.59 -0.49 4.09
N ALA A 110 0.58 -1.09 5.27
CA ALA A 110 0.16 -2.48 5.43
C ALA A 110 -1.36 -2.64 5.19
N PRO A 111 -1.81 -3.78 4.63
CA PRO A 111 -3.24 -4.09 4.52
C PRO A 111 -3.80 -4.45 5.90
N THR A 112 -4.21 -3.42 6.65
CA THR A 112 -4.51 -3.53 8.10
C THR A 112 -5.59 -4.55 8.46
N ALA A 113 -6.54 -4.85 7.56
CA ALA A 113 -7.50 -5.95 7.76
C ALA A 113 -6.80 -7.33 7.80
N GLY A 114 -5.67 -7.46 7.11
CA GLY A 114 -4.86 -8.67 7.11
C GLY A 114 -4.02 -8.89 8.38
N LEU A 115 -3.81 -7.84 9.20
CA LEU A 115 -3.06 -7.95 10.45
C LEU A 115 -3.77 -8.84 11.50
N HIS A 116 -5.07 -9.07 11.34
CA HIS A 116 -5.84 -9.98 12.21
C HIS A 116 -5.57 -11.46 11.93
N PHE A 117 -4.89 -11.79 10.83
CA PHE A 117 -4.60 -13.17 10.47
C PHE A 117 -3.32 -13.65 11.14
N THR A 118 -3.46 -14.75 11.89
CA THR A 118 -2.37 -15.45 12.57
C THR A 118 -2.12 -16.81 11.92
N PRO A 119 -0.98 -17.48 12.18
CA PRO A 119 -0.76 -18.85 11.74
C PRO A 119 -1.87 -19.82 12.20
N ASP A 120 -2.37 -19.65 13.44
CA ASP A 120 -3.44 -20.47 13.98
C ASP A 120 -4.76 -20.26 13.23
N LEU A 121 -5.09 -19.00 12.88
CA LEU A 121 -6.27 -18.72 12.06
C LEU A 121 -6.12 -19.33 10.66
N PHE A 122 -4.93 -19.28 10.08
CA PHE A 122 -4.69 -19.95 8.79
C PHE A 122 -4.88 -21.45 8.86
N ALA A 123 -4.40 -22.11 9.92
CA ALA A 123 -4.63 -23.53 10.14
C ALA A 123 -6.13 -23.85 10.27
N ALA A 124 -6.86 -23.05 11.05
CA ALA A 124 -8.31 -23.23 11.22
C ALA A 124 -9.10 -23.03 9.90
N LEU A 125 -8.67 -22.10 9.04
CA LEU A 125 -9.28 -21.93 7.71
C LEU A 125 -9.04 -23.15 6.83
N ASP A 126 -7.82 -23.71 6.85
CA ASP A 126 -7.47 -24.93 6.10
C ASP A 126 -8.31 -26.13 6.58
N GLU A 127 -8.46 -26.31 7.90
CA GLU A 127 -9.31 -27.36 8.49
C GLU A 127 -10.79 -27.19 8.11
N ALA A 128 -11.25 -25.94 7.96
CA ALA A 128 -12.60 -25.62 7.52
C ALA A 128 -12.80 -25.75 6.00
N GLY A 129 -11.74 -26.08 5.24
CA GLY A 129 -11.77 -26.16 3.77
C GLY A 129 -11.93 -24.81 3.09
N ILE A 130 -11.52 -23.72 3.73
CA ILE A 130 -11.54 -22.35 3.16
C ILE A 130 -10.21 -22.10 2.47
N GLU A 131 -10.25 -22.02 1.15
CA GLU A 131 -9.07 -21.75 0.33
C GLU A 131 -8.58 -20.31 0.50
N ARG A 132 -7.26 -20.11 0.50
CA ARG A 132 -6.60 -18.80 0.62
C ARG A 132 -5.84 -18.49 -0.67
N HIS A 133 -6.09 -17.31 -1.22
CA HIS A 133 -5.43 -16.81 -2.41
C HIS A 133 -4.92 -15.39 -2.15
N PHE A 134 -3.83 -15.04 -2.79
CA PHE A 134 -3.16 -13.76 -2.55
C PHE A 134 -3.11 -12.94 -3.82
N VAL A 135 -3.28 -11.63 -3.62
CA VAL A 135 -3.09 -10.61 -4.64
C VAL A 135 -2.10 -9.58 -4.12
N THR A 136 -1.38 -8.91 -5.01
CA THR A 136 -0.40 -7.89 -4.62
C THR A 136 -0.91 -6.52 -5.03
N LEU A 137 -0.89 -5.57 -4.09
CA LEU A 137 -1.12 -4.16 -4.38
C LEU A 137 -0.05 -3.33 -3.66
N HIS A 138 0.66 -2.50 -4.43
CA HIS A 138 1.59 -1.53 -3.90
C HIS A 138 0.84 -0.26 -3.55
N VAL A 139 0.43 -0.18 -2.29
CA VAL A 139 -0.31 0.98 -1.75
C VAL A 139 0.64 2.15 -1.62
N GLY A 140 0.39 3.20 -2.39
CA GLY A 140 1.16 4.43 -2.34
C GLY A 140 0.85 5.31 -1.13
N ALA A 141 1.72 6.26 -0.81
CA ALA A 141 1.52 7.21 0.29
C ALA A 141 0.33 8.16 0.09
N GLY A 142 -0.25 8.19 -1.12
CA GLY A 142 -1.48 8.94 -1.41
C GLY A 142 -2.67 8.53 -0.54
N THR A 143 -2.70 7.30 -0.05
CA THR A 143 -3.73 6.78 0.89
C THR A 143 -3.78 7.57 2.21
N PHE A 144 -2.68 8.22 2.60
CA PHE A 144 -2.62 9.05 3.81
C PHE A 144 -2.98 10.53 3.56
N LEU A 145 -3.26 10.91 2.32
CA LEU A 145 -3.65 12.28 2.01
C LEU A 145 -5.14 12.48 2.31
N PRO A 146 -5.51 13.59 2.96
CA PRO A 146 -6.91 13.88 3.21
C PRO A 146 -7.66 14.14 1.90
N VAL A 147 -8.92 13.68 1.84
CA VAL A 147 -9.86 14.03 0.77
C VAL A 147 -10.08 15.55 0.82
N LYS A 148 -9.80 16.24 -0.28
CA LYS A 148 -9.95 17.70 -0.37
C LYS A 148 -11.18 18.15 -1.14
N ALA A 149 -11.82 17.22 -1.85
CA ALA A 149 -13.02 17.51 -2.63
C ALA A 149 -14.28 17.43 -1.75
N ASP A 150 -15.14 18.41 -1.87
CA ASP A 150 -16.46 18.39 -1.23
C ASP A 150 -17.48 17.58 -2.04
N ASP A 151 -17.20 17.35 -3.33
CA ASP A 151 -17.99 16.51 -4.24
C ASP A 151 -17.21 15.27 -4.68
N THR A 152 -17.85 14.11 -4.64
CA THR A 152 -17.28 12.83 -5.04
C THR A 152 -16.89 12.78 -6.51
N SER A 153 -17.59 13.54 -7.38
CA SER A 153 -17.30 13.60 -8.82
C SER A 153 -15.98 14.31 -9.14
N GLU A 154 -15.49 15.16 -8.24
CA GLU A 154 -14.21 15.87 -8.37
C GLU A 154 -13.04 15.13 -7.73
N HIS A 155 -13.32 14.08 -6.94
CA HIS A 155 -12.27 13.32 -6.28
C HIS A 155 -11.62 12.33 -7.25
N ARG A 156 -10.30 12.46 -7.43
CA ARG A 156 -9.48 11.48 -8.14
C ARG A 156 -8.75 10.59 -7.16
N MET A 157 -8.99 9.29 -7.25
CA MET A 157 -8.22 8.31 -6.49
C MET A 157 -6.79 8.29 -6.99
N HIS A 158 -5.84 8.19 -6.06
CA HIS A 158 -4.45 7.92 -6.44
C HIS A 158 -4.36 6.53 -7.04
N ALA A 159 -3.67 6.47 -8.18
CA ALA A 159 -3.43 5.21 -8.86
C ALA A 159 -2.46 4.33 -8.07
N GLU A 160 -2.82 3.07 -7.89
CA GLU A 160 -2.03 2.06 -7.18
C GLU A 160 -1.72 0.91 -8.15
N ILE A 161 -0.50 0.39 -8.09
CA ILE A 161 -0.07 -0.70 -8.95
C ILE A 161 -0.40 -2.03 -8.29
N GLY A 162 -1.13 -2.90 -9.01
CA GLY A 162 -1.55 -4.19 -8.50
C GLY A 162 -1.34 -5.34 -9.47
N HIS A 163 -1.41 -6.55 -8.93
CA HIS A 163 -1.22 -7.78 -9.67
C HIS A 163 -2.14 -8.89 -9.17
N VAL A 164 -2.86 -9.53 -10.12
CA VAL A 164 -3.60 -10.78 -9.94
C VAL A 164 -3.00 -11.80 -10.88
N SER A 165 -2.41 -12.87 -10.35
CA SER A 165 -1.80 -13.92 -11.18
C SER A 165 -2.85 -14.76 -11.92
N SER A 166 -2.45 -15.44 -12.99
CA SER A 166 -3.32 -16.38 -13.72
C SER A 166 -3.84 -17.50 -12.83
N ASP A 167 -2.96 -18.08 -12.00
CA ASP A 167 -3.36 -19.13 -11.06
C ASP A 167 -4.43 -18.62 -10.06
N THR A 168 -4.24 -17.44 -9.48
CA THR A 168 -5.24 -16.84 -8.59
C THR A 168 -6.56 -16.61 -9.30
N ALA A 169 -6.56 -16.02 -10.50
CA ALA A 169 -7.77 -15.75 -11.26
C ALA A 169 -8.52 -17.05 -11.62
N GLU A 170 -7.81 -18.08 -12.10
CA GLU A 170 -8.38 -19.38 -12.44
C GLU A 170 -9.04 -20.07 -11.22
N ARG A 171 -8.35 -20.06 -10.07
CA ARG A 171 -8.87 -20.66 -8.83
C ARG A 171 -10.09 -19.93 -8.32
N LEU A 172 -10.11 -18.61 -8.28
CA LEU A 172 -11.27 -17.84 -7.87
C LEU A 172 -12.48 -18.09 -8.78
N ASN A 173 -12.27 -18.14 -10.11
CA ASN A 173 -13.32 -18.49 -11.07
C ASN A 173 -13.83 -19.93 -10.87
N ALA A 174 -12.94 -20.88 -10.57
CA ALA A 174 -13.33 -22.27 -10.29
C ALA A 174 -14.16 -22.38 -9.01
N ILE A 175 -13.84 -21.62 -7.97
CA ILE A 175 -14.64 -21.56 -6.73
C ILE A 175 -16.04 -21.04 -7.04
N ARG A 176 -16.19 -19.96 -7.80
CA ARG A 176 -17.50 -19.41 -8.19
C ARG A 176 -18.33 -20.39 -8.99
N LYS A 177 -17.74 -21.09 -9.95
CA LYS A 177 -18.42 -22.14 -10.75
C LYS A 177 -18.99 -23.26 -9.87
N ARG A 178 -18.40 -23.52 -8.71
CA ARG A 178 -18.89 -24.52 -7.74
C ARG A 178 -19.91 -23.94 -6.74
N GLY A 179 -20.33 -22.68 -6.91
CA GLY A 179 -21.25 -22.00 -5.99
C GLY A 179 -20.59 -21.46 -4.72
N GLY A 180 -19.26 -21.41 -4.67
CA GLY A 180 -18.51 -20.81 -3.59
C GLY A 180 -18.53 -19.28 -3.64
N ARG A 181 -18.16 -18.63 -2.54
CA ARG A 181 -18.13 -17.18 -2.38
C ARG A 181 -16.69 -16.68 -2.25
N ILE A 182 -16.43 -15.49 -2.79
CA ILE A 182 -15.14 -14.80 -2.68
C ILE A 182 -15.22 -13.77 -1.56
N VAL A 183 -14.37 -13.94 -0.55
CA VAL A 183 -14.21 -13.00 0.57
C VAL A 183 -12.95 -12.19 0.35
N ALA A 184 -13.07 -10.89 0.09
CA ALA A 184 -11.95 -9.98 0.07
C ALA A 184 -11.58 -9.55 1.49
N VAL A 185 -10.31 -9.69 1.83
CA VAL A 185 -9.74 -9.19 3.09
C VAL A 185 -9.04 -7.86 2.82
N GLY A 186 -9.68 -6.78 3.27
CA GLY A 186 -9.26 -5.41 3.03
C GLY A 186 -9.85 -4.78 1.77
N THR A 187 -10.07 -3.47 1.84
CA THR A 187 -10.56 -2.65 0.72
C THR A 187 -9.60 -2.64 -0.47
N THR A 188 -8.32 -2.85 -0.21
CA THR A 188 -7.25 -2.98 -1.20
C THR A 188 -7.49 -4.21 -2.10
N SER A 189 -7.71 -5.38 -1.50
CA SER A 189 -8.01 -6.63 -2.22
C SER A 189 -9.32 -6.51 -2.99
N LEU A 190 -10.36 -5.90 -2.38
CA LEU A 190 -11.64 -5.66 -3.03
C LEU A 190 -11.46 -4.83 -4.31
N ARG A 191 -10.81 -3.66 -4.21
CA ARG A 191 -10.61 -2.75 -5.36
C ARG A 191 -9.84 -3.44 -6.48
N LEU A 192 -8.81 -4.21 -6.14
CA LEU A 192 -8.00 -4.91 -7.14
C LEU A 192 -8.81 -6.00 -7.84
N LEU A 193 -9.56 -6.82 -7.10
CA LEU A 193 -10.42 -7.86 -7.69
C LEU A 193 -11.52 -7.27 -8.56
N GLU A 194 -12.17 -6.18 -8.13
CA GLU A 194 -13.17 -5.49 -8.96
C GLU A 194 -12.56 -4.91 -10.24
N SER A 195 -11.31 -4.40 -10.19
CA SER A 195 -10.59 -3.93 -11.38
C SER A 195 -10.24 -5.06 -12.37
N ALA A 196 -9.98 -6.26 -11.82
CA ALA A 196 -9.63 -7.45 -12.59
C ALA A 196 -10.87 -8.22 -13.12
N THR A 197 -12.09 -7.82 -12.73
CA THR A 197 -13.33 -8.55 -13.05
C THR A 197 -14.07 -7.92 -14.22
N ALA A 198 -14.34 -8.72 -15.24
CA ALA A 198 -15.16 -8.33 -16.38
C ALA A 198 -16.64 -8.16 -16.02
N GLU A 199 -17.45 -7.63 -16.95
CA GLU A 199 -18.88 -7.41 -16.75
C GLU A 199 -19.67 -8.70 -16.49
N ASP A 200 -19.22 -9.81 -17.05
CA ASP A 200 -19.82 -11.14 -16.86
C ASP A 200 -19.46 -11.80 -15.50
N GLY A 201 -18.64 -11.11 -14.68
CA GLY A 201 -18.16 -11.60 -13.39
C GLY A 201 -16.91 -12.48 -13.47
N THR A 202 -16.32 -12.66 -14.64
CA THR A 202 -15.08 -13.43 -14.82
C THR A 202 -13.89 -12.60 -14.32
N ILE A 203 -13.10 -13.18 -13.43
CA ILE A 203 -11.85 -12.58 -12.94
C ILE A 203 -10.73 -12.94 -13.93
N HIS A 204 -10.01 -11.94 -14.42
CA HIS A 204 -8.89 -12.12 -15.32
C HIS A 204 -7.54 -11.93 -14.62
N PRO A 205 -6.46 -12.56 -15.11
CA PRO A 205 -5.11 -12.14 -14.77
C PRO A 205 -4.98 -10.65 -15.03
N TRP A 206 -4.41 -9.91 -14.08
CA TRP A 206 -4.34 -8.47 -14.18
C TRP A 206 -3.02 -7.96 -13.64
N SER A 207 -2.40 -7.02 -14.34
CA SER A 207 -1.23 -6.31 -13.89
C SER A 207 -1.28 -4.89 -14.43
N GLY A 208 -1.34 -3.91 -13.53
CA GLY A 208 -1.47 -2.53 -13.95
C GLY A 208 -1.80 -1.58 -12.82
N SER A 209 -2.20 -0.38 -13.20
CA SER A 209 -2.61 0.67 -12.27
C SER A 209 -4.13 0.66 -12.11
N THR A 210 -4.61 0.71 -10.86
CA THR A 210 -6.03 0.90 -10.56
C THR A 210 -6.26 2.21 -9.81
N ASP A 211 -7.21 2.98 -10.28
CA ASP A 211 -7.75 4.19 -9.64
C ASP A 211 -9.25 4.05 -9.36
N ILE A 212 -9.75 2.81 -9.34
CA ILE A 212 -11.18 2.55 -9.13
C ILE A 212 -11.68 3.24 -7.86
N PHE A 213 -12.72 4.05 -8.03
CA PHE A 213 -13.41 4.72 -6.95
C PHE A 213 -14.81 4.13 -6.77
N ILE A 214 -14.96 3.32 -5.73
CA ILE A 214 -16.21 2.67 -5.40
C ILE A 214 -17.02 3.59 -4.50
N THR A 215 -18.22 3.95 -4.97
CA THR A 215 -19.16 4.84 -4.29
C THR A 215 -20.49 4.12 -4.05
N PRO A 216 -21.37 4.66 -3.18
CA PRO A 216 -22.69 4.08 -2.95
C PRO A 216 -23.44 3.83 -4.26
N GLY A 217 -24.02 2.61 -4.39
CA GLY A 217 -24.70 2.15 -5.61
C GLY A 217 -23.79 1.41 -6.61
N TYR A 218 -22.49 1.26 -6.33
CA TYR A 218 -21.62 0.41 -7.14
C TYR A 218 -22.08 -1.04 -7.08
N ARG A 219 -22.11 -1.71 -8.24
CA ARG A 219 -22.48 -3.11 -8.34
C ARG A 219 -21.23 -3.99 -8.37
N PHE A 220 -20.97 -4.67 -7.24
CA PHE A 220 -19.86 -5.61 -7.13
C PHE A 220 -20.05 -6.80 -8.06
N ARG A 221 -18.97 -7.23 -8.71
CA ARG A 221 -18.93 -8.29 -9.70
C ARG A 221 -17.98 -9.42 -9.33
N GLY A 222 -16.86 -9.07 -8.71
CA GLY A 222 -15.75 -9.96 -8.39
C GLY A 222 -15.75 -10.48 -6.96
N VAL A 223 -16.40 -9.78 -6.03
CA VAL A 223 -16.33 -10.05 -4.60
C VAL A 223 -17.74 -10.19 -4.01
N ASP A 224 -17.94 -11.20 -3.18
CA ASP A 224 -19.26 -11.49 -2.54
C ASP A 224 -19.30 -10.95 -1.11
N ILE A 225 -18.16 -10.91 -0.40
CA ILE A 225 -18.04 -10.50 1.00
C ILE A 225 -16.78 -9.65 1.16
N LEU A 226 -16.90 -8.56 1.89
CA LEU A 226 -15.76 -7.75 2.32
C LEU A 226 -15.55 -7.88 3.83
N MET A 227 -14.34 -8.30 4.23
CA MET A 227 -13.87 -8.19 5.60
C MET A 227 -12.88 -7.03 5.69
N THR A 228 -13.20 -6.01 6.47
CA THR A 228 -12.35 -4.82 6.60
C THR A 228 -12.46 -4.19 7.98
N ASN A 229 -11.57 -3.25 8.29
CA ASN A 229 -11.62 -2.47 9.52
C ASN A 229 -12.72 -1.40 9.44
N PHE A 230 -13.08 -0.82 10.58
CA PHE A 230 -13.94 0.36 10.63
C PHE A 230 -13.25 1.57 9.96
N HIS A 231 -14.05 2.36 9.26
CA HIS A 231 -13.56 3.52 8.52
C HIS A 231 -14.09 4.82 9.11
N LEU A 232 -13.24 5.85 9.05
CA LEU A 232 -13.63 7.18 9.52
C LEU A 232 -14.72 7.79 8.63
N PRO A 233 -15.68 8.53 9.21
CA PRO A 233 -16.63 9.32 8.43
C PRO A 233 -15.90 10.28 7.47
N LYS A 234 -16.54 10.63 6.37
CA LYS A 234 -15.99 11.52 5.33
C LYS A 234 -14.67 11.04 4.71
N SER A 235 -14.50 9.72 4.61
CA SER A 235 -13.38 9.10 3.89
C SER A 235 -13.88 8.33 2.67
N THR A 236 -13.02 8.17 1.66
CA THR A 236 -13.30 7.34 0.47
C THR A 236 -13.60 5.88 0.82
N LEU A 237 -12.96 5.39 1.88
CA LEU A 237 -13.17 4.03 2.38
C LEU A 237 -14.54 3.85 3.05
N PHE A 238 -15.09 4.91 3.69
CA PHE A 238 -16.44 4.86 4.23
C PHE A 238 -17.49 4.80 3.12
N MET A 239 -17.29 5.53 2.02
CA MET A 239 -18.18 5.48 0.84
C MET A 239 -18.22 4.10 0.19
N LEU A 240 -17.09 3.37 0.20
CA LEU A 240 -16.99 2.02 -0.37
C LEU A 240 -17.86 1.01 0.37
N VAL A 241 -18.11 1.21 1.67
CA VAL A 241 -18.87 0.28 2.53
C VAL A 241 -20.30 0.77 2.82
N SER A 242 -20.68 1.94 2.35
CA SER A 242 -22.03 2.51 2.48
C SER A 242 -22.86 2.32 1.21
#